data_29e9058c5a24b7027e37113203737496
#
_entry.id   29e9058c5a24b7027e37113203737496
#
_cell.length_a   1.000
_cell.length_b   1.000
_cell.length_c   1.000
_cell.angle_alpha   90.00
_cell.angle_beta   90.00
_cell.angle_gamma   90.00
#
_symmetry.space_group_name_H-M   'P 1'
#
loop_
_entity.id
_entity.type
_entity.pdbx_description
1 polymer ?
#
loop_
_entity_poly.entity_id
_entity_poly.type
_entity_poly.pdbx_seq_one_letter_code
_entity_poly.pdbx_strand_id
1 'polypeptide(L)'
;VEASTATETFIPGQSATVKLEAINRSNVQVTLKEARCLNSGDSTKIGAALPSNDLVTKDLSCRIPDHAPYSQPYWLRKPRALGTFTVDDQKLIGLAENPPALPVEIILDVSGQELRYTVDTKYRTADTLPSEVPRSLVIAPPVFANVADSVFVFATNEPKPVSVRVTTAAGPV
;
A
#
# COMPACT_ATOMS: atom_id res chain seq x y z
N VAL A 1 -1.76 6.27 -16.29
CA VAL A 1 -2.03 6.89 -14.97
C VAL A 1 -1.17 6.19 -13.93
N GLU A 2 -0.62 6.95 -13.02
CA GLU A 2 0.12 6.46 -11.86
C GLU A 2 -0.58 6.89 -10.58
N ALA A 3 -0.44 6.07 -9.53
CA ALA A 3 -0.96 6.36 -8.20
C ALA A 3 0.18 6.32 -7.18
N SER A 4 0.33 7.38 -6.39
CA SER A 4 1.40 7.49 -5.40
C SER A 4 0.91 8.10 -4.09
N THR A 5 1.65 7.86 -3.02
CA THR A 5 1.46 8.51 -1.71
C THR A 5 2.80 8.87 -1.10
N ALA A 6 2.82 9.92 -0.29
CA ALA A 6 3.99 10.37 0.46
C ALA A 6 4.22 9.58 1.77
N THR A 7 3.34 8.66 2.11
CA THR A 7 3.43 7.83 3.31
C THR A 7 3.65 6.37 2.91
N GLU A 8 4.70 5.73 3.43
CA GLU A 8 5.02 4.33 3.13
C GLU A 8 4.20 3.36 4.00
N THR A 9 4.00 3.70 5.27
CA THR A 9 3.39 2.82 6.25
C THR A 9 2.05 3.38 6.74
N PHE A 10 1.02 2.55 6.68
CA PHE A 10 -0.32 2.84 7.17
C PHE A 10 -0.73 1.86 8.25
N ILE A 11 -1.66 2.27 9.11
CA ILE A 11 -2.34 1.39 10.06
C ILE A 11 -3.79 1.15 9.62
N PRO A 12 -4.43 0.04 10.01
CA PRO A 12 -5.86 -0.18 9.79
C PRO A 12 -6.71 1.01 10.29
N GLY A 13 -7.71 1.41 9.52
CA GLY A 13 -8.59 2.54 9.83
C GLY A 13 -8.05 3.92 9.42
N GLN A 14 -6.78 4.05 9.07
CA GLN A 14 -6.18 5.31 8.64
C GLN A 14 -6.63 5.69 7.22
N SER A 15 -6.74 7.01 6.96
CA SER A 15 -6.97 7.53 5.61
C SER A 15 -5.64 7.81 4.91
N ALA A 16 -5.54 7.39 3.66
CA ALA A 16 -4.42 7.63 2.77
C ALA A 16 -4.82 8.67 1.71
N THR A 17 -4.00 9.70 1.52
CA THR A 17 -4.12 10.58 0.37
C THR A 17 -3.29 9.99 -0.77
N VAL A 18 -3.97 9.59 -1.83
CA VAL A 18 -3.37 9.04 -3.04
C VAL A 18 -3.35 10.11 -4.12
N LYS A 19 -2.17 10.46 -4.58
CA LYS A 19 -1.95 11.36 -5.71
C LYS A 19 -2.03 10.56 -7.01
N LEU A 20 -2.96 10.93 -7.87
CA LEU A 20 -3.09 10.39 -9.22
C LEU A 20 -2.42 11.34 -10.21
N GLU A 21 -1.54 10.82 -11.03
CA GLU A 21 -0.86 11.54 -12.10
C GLU A 21 -1.19 10.88 -13.43
N ALA A 22 -1.86 11.60 -14.32
CA ALA A 22 -2.33 11.10 -15.60
C ALA A 22 -1.77 11.95 -16.76
N ILE A 23 -1.25 11.28 -17.78
CA ILE A 23 -0.81 11.91 -19.02
C ILE A 23 -1.43 11.15 -20.19
N ASN A 24 -2.10 11.87 -21.08
CA ASN A 24 -2.52 11.36 -22.37
C ASN A 24 -1.41 11.63 -23.41
N ARG A 25 -0.76 10.57 -23.89
CA ARG A 25 0.31 10.71 -24.89
C ARG A 25 -0.17 10.51 -26.33
N SER A 26 -1.47 10.71 -26.54
CA SER A 26 -2.09 10.57 -27.85
C SER A 26 -2.90 11.81 -28.21
N ASN A 27 -3.39 11.86 -29.45
CA ASN A 27 -4.33 12.89 -29.91
C ASN A 27 -5.79 12.48 -29.73
N VAL A 28 -6.03 11.32 -29.09
CA VAL A 28 -7.37 10.82 -28.82
C VAL A 28 -7.94 11.57 -27.62
N GLN A 29 -9.24 11.88 -27.67
CA GLN A 29 -9.92 12.49 -26.53
C GLN A 29 -10.03 11.47 -25.38
N VAL A 30 -9.46 11.82 -24.24
CA VAL A 30 -9.49 11.00 -23.03
C VAL A 30 -9.98 11.84 -21.86
N THR A 31 -10.89 11.26 -21.07
CA THR A 31 -11.37 11.86 -19.83
C THR A 31 -11.17 10.89 -18.67
N LEU A 32 -10.52 11.34 -17.61
CA LEU A 32 -10.46 10.61 -16.33
C LEU A 32 -11.79 10.79 -15.61
N LYS A 33 -12.69 9.80 -15.71
CA LYS A 33 -14.07 9.88 -15.17
C LYS A 33 -14.10 9.74 -13.66
N GLU A 34 -13.47 8.69 -13.17
CA GLU A 34 -13.57 8.28 -11.76
C GLU A 34 -12.34 7.48 -11.35
N ALA A 35 -12.01 7.54 -10.07
CA ALA A 35 -11.06 6.65 -9.43
C ALA A 35 -11.70 6.02 -8.17
N ARG A 36 -11.41 4.73 -7.92
CA ARG A 36 -11.96 3.96 -6.80
C ARG A 36 -10.88 3.21 -6.04
N CYS A 37 -10.91 3.30 -4.73
CA CYS A 37 -10.09 2.50 -3.83
C CYS A 37 -10.73 1.12 -3.68
N LEU A 38 -10.14 0.07 -4.26
CA LEU A 38 -10.79 -1.24 -4.32
C LEU A 38 -10.97 -1.89 -2.94
N ASN A 39 -10.10 -1.58 -1.98
CA ASN A 39 -10.15 -2.21 -0.65
C ASN A 39 -11.16 -1.56 0.30
N SER A 40 -11.49 -0.28 0.13
CA SER A 40 -12.45 0.44 0.98
C SER A 40 -13.77 0.73 0.28
N GLY A 41 -13.78 0.69 -1.04
CA GLY A 41 -14.93 1.10 -1.85
C GLY A 41 -15.08 2.62 -1.99
N ASP A 42 -14.17 3.41 -1.41
CA ASP A 42 -14.17 4.87 -1.59
C ASP A 42 -13.96 5.20 -3.07
N SER A 43 -14.74 6.15 -3.58
CA SER A 43 -14.62 6.58 -4.96
C SER A 43 -14.74 8.09 -5.08
N THR A 44 -14.07 8.64 -6.08
CA THR A 44 -14.16 10.06 -6.43
C THR A 44 -14.44 10.22 -7.90
N LYS A 45 -15.56 10.86 -8.21
CA LYS A 45 -15.85 11.32 -9.56
C LYS A 45 -14.97 12.50 -9.89
N ILE A 46 -14.17 12.40 -10.95
CA ILE A 46 -13.14 13.38 -11.30
C ILE A 46 -13.60 14.22 -12.49
N GLY A 47 -14.04 13.58 -13.58
CA GLY A 47 -14.52 14.26 -14.79
C GLY A 47 -13.47 15.16 -15.48
N ALA A 48 -12.17 14.89 -15.31
CA ALA A 48 -11.13 15.71 -15.84
C ALA A 48 -10.73 15.28 -17.26
N ALA A 49 -10.76 16.20 -18.20
CA ALA A 49 -10.15 15.96 -19.51
C ALA A 49 -8.63 15.82 -19.39
N LEU A 50 -8.06 14.90 -20.17
CA LEU A 50 -6.62 14.69 -20.25
C LEU A 50 -6.11 15.23 -21.60
N PRO A 51 -5.64 16.50 -21.64
CA PRO A 51 -5.05 17.06 -22.85
C PRO A 51 -3.82 16.28 -23.32
N SER A 52 -3.50 16.36 -24.60
CA SER A 52 -2.33 15.67 -25.15
C SER A 52 -1.04 16.20 -24.54
N ASN A 53 -0.24 15.32 -23.95
CA ASN A 53 1.05 15.59 -23.33
C ASN A 53 1.04 16.52 -22.09
N ASP A 54 -0.12 16.83 -21.54
CA ASP A 54 -0.24 17.59 -20.29
C ASP A 54 -0.40 16.64 -19.09
N LEU A 55 0.29 16.98 -18.01
CA LEU A 55 0.15 16.26 -16.73
C LEU A 55 -1.09 16.76 -15.98
N VAL A 56 -2.02 15.89 -15.75
CA VAL A 56 -3.19 16.14 -14.90
C VAL A 56 -2.99 15.43 -13.57
N THR A 57 -3.03 16.18 -12.47
CA THR A 57 -2.89 15.66 -11.11
C THR A 57 -4.22 15.77 -10.37
N LYS A 58 -4.60 14.72 -9.64
CA LYS A 58 -5.77 14.67 -8.77
C LYS A 58 -5.47 13.91 -7.50
N ASP A 59 -6.10 14.31 -6.39
CA ASP A 59 -6.00 13.61 -5.13
C ASP A 59 -7.25 12.76 -4.90
N LEU A 60 -7.02 11.55 -4.38
CA LEU A 60 -8.05 10.60 -3.98
C LEU A 60 -7.82 10.25 -2.51
N SER A 61 -8.86 10.35 -1.69
CA SER A 61 -8.81 9.87 -0.30
C SER A 61 -9.28 8.42 -0.26
N CYS A 62 -8.42 7.55 0.26
CA CYS A 62 -8.69 6.12 0.43
C CYS A 62 -8.60 5.75 1.91
N ARG A 63 -9.63 5.14 2.47
CA ARG A 63 -9.55 4.60 3.82
C ARG A 63 -8.93 3.20 3.79
N ILE A 64 -7.95 2.96 4.63
CA ILE A 64 -7.47 1.60 4.90
C ILE A 64 -8.56 0.89 5.74
N PRO A 65 -9.06 -0.28 5.34
CA PRO A 65 -10.08 -1.00 6.11
C PRO A 65 -9.65 -1.24 7.56
N ASP A 66 -10.60 -1.16 8.50
CA ASP A 66 -10.31 -1.36 9.94
C ASP A 66 -9.76 -2.76 10.24
N HIS A 67 -10.07 -3.73 9.38
CA HIS A 67 -9.59 -5.11 9.48
C HIS A 67 -8.57 -5.47 8.38
N ALA A 68 -7.88 -4.47 7.81
CA ALA A 68 -6.85 -4.73 6.81
C ALA A 68 -5.76 -5.64 7.41
N PRO A 69 -5.38 -6.73 6.72
CA PRO A 69 -4.32 -7.59 7.19
C PRO A 69 -2.99 -6.85 7.18
N TYR A 70 -2.16 -7.09 8.19
CA TYR A 70 -0.82 -6.55 8.23
C TYR A 70 0.03 -7.11 7.09
N SER A 71 0.88 -6.24 6.52
CA SER A 71 1.78 -6.64 5.46
C SER A 71 2.85 -7.58 6.00
N GLN A 72 2.86 -8.79 5.46
CA GLN A 72 3.90 -9.80 5.69
C GLN A 72 3.96 -10.70 4.46
N PRO A 73 5.09 -11.31 4.14
CA PRO A 73 5.20 -12.23 3.02
C PRO A 73 4.11 -13.31 3.10
N TYR A 74 3.40 -13.56 1.99
CA TYR A 74 2.26 -14.48 1.97
C TYR A 74 2.64 -15.90 2.42
N TRP A 75 3.90 -16.32 2.18
CA TRP A 75 4.40 -17.62 2.60
C TRP A 75 4.79 -17.70 4.08
N LEU A 76 4.82 -16.58 4.80
CA LEU A 76 5.10 -16.52 6.25
C LEU A 76 3.84 -16.28 7.10
N ARG A 77 2.66 -16.19 6.49
CA ARG A 77 1.39 -15.97 7.22
C ARG A 77 1.03 -17.11 8.16
N LYS A 78 1.47 -18.32 7.85
CA LYS A 78 1.29 -19.50 8.68
C LYS A 78 2.63 -20.03 9.18
N PRO A 79 2.67 -20.66 10.35
CA PRO A 79 3.87 -21.35 10.80
C PRO A 79 4.35 -22.34 9.74
N ARG A 80 5.63 -22.31 9.44
CA ARG A 80 6.25 -23.28 8.52
C ARG A 80 6.30 -24.67 9.14
N ALA A 81 6.08 -25.71 8.36
CA ALA A 81 6.46 -27.06 8.68
C ALA A 81 7.92 -27.32 8.26
N LEU A 82 8.46 -28.47 8.63
CA LEU A 82 9.82 -28.85 8.25
C LEU A 82 9.95 -28.94 6.71
N GLY A 83 10.73 -28.01 6.13
CA GLY A 83 11.00 -27.98 4.68
C GLY A 83 9.88 -27.44 3.79
N THR A 84 8.75 -26.96 4.34
CA THR A 84 7.62 -26.47 3.54
C THR A 84 6.96 -25.23 4.13
N PHE A 85 6.36 -24.41 3.24
CA PHE A 85 5.47 -23.31 3.61
C PHE A 85 4.03 -23.68 3.28
N THR A 86 3.09 -23.26 4.12
CA THR A 86 1.65 -23.43 3.88
C THR A 86 1.07 -22.15 3.33
N VAL A 87 0.61 -22.18 2.08
CA VAL A 87 -0.03 -21.05 1.39
C VAL A 87 -1.46 -21.46 1.04
N ASP A 88 -2.45 -20.74 1.59
CA ASP A 88 -3.86 -21.07 1.38
C ASP A 88 -4.34 -20.74 -0.03
N ASP A 89 -3.96 -19.57 -0.54
CA ASP A 89 -4.29 -19.15 -1.89
C ASP A 89 -3.16 -19.53 -2.85
N GLN A 90 -3.38 -20.59 -3.61
CA GLN A 90 -2.41 -21.08 -4.59
C GLN A 90 -2.06 -20.05 -5.68
N LYS A 91 -2.91 -19.05 -5.93
CA LYS A 91 -2.63 -17.98 -6.91
C LYS A 91 -1.49 -17.07 -6.48
N LEU A 92 -1.16 -17.06 -5.20
CA LEU A 92 -0.04 -16.29 -4.67
C LEU A 92 1.31 -17.00 -4.90
N ILE A 93 1.30 -18.31 -5.09
CA ILE A 93 2.54 -19.10 -5.25
C ILE A 93 3.25 -18.69 -6.54
N GLY A 94 4.49 -18.25 -6.40
CA GLY A 94 5.31 -17.76 -7.51
C GLY A 94 5.28 -16.25 -7.72
N LEU A 95 4.46 -15.51 -6.98
CA LEU A 95 4.55 -14.06 -6.97
C LEU A 95 5.81 -13.62 -6.19
N ALA A 96 6.54 -12.66 -6.75
CA ALA A 96 7.74 -12.10 -6.10
C ALA A 96 7.39 -11.28 -4.85
N GLU A 97 6.22 -10.63 -4.87
CA GLU A 97 5.72 -9.77 -3.79
C GLU A 97 4.24 -10.07 -3.51
N ASN A 98 3.75 -9.60 -2.38
CA ASN A 98 2.32 -9.62 -2.09
C ASN A 98 1.54 -8.78 -3.10
N PRO A 99 0.23 -9.07 -3.29
CA PRO A 99 -0.67 -8.13 -3.96
C PRO A 99 -0.62 -6.74 -3.31
N PRO A 100 -0.86 -5.66 -4.08
CA PRO A 100 -0.81 -4.29 -3.60
C PRO A 100 -1.70 -4.07 -2.38
N ALA A 101 -1.20 -3.33 -1.39
CA ALA A 101 -1.97 -3.01 -0.19
C ALA A 101 -3.12 -2.02 -0.46
N LEU A 102 -2.97 -1.16 -1.47
CA LEU A 102 -3.95 -0.14 -1.84
C LEU A 102 -4.08 -0.05 -3.36
N PRO A 103 -4.78 -1.00 -4.02
CA PRO A 103 -5.05 -0.94 -5.44
C PRO A 103 -6.16 0.08 -5.73
N VAL A 104 -5.99 0.86 -6.80
CA VAL A 104 -6.94 1.87 -7.27
C VAL A 104 -7.44 1.49 -8.66
N GLU A 105 -8.76 1.37 -8.83
CA GLU A 105 -9.39 1.24 -10.14
C GLU A 105 -9.51 2.63 -10.78
N ILE A 106 -9.04 2.74 -12.00
CA ILE A 106 -9.13 3.94 -12.82
C ILE A 106 -10.17 3.72 -13.91
N ILE A 107 -11.10 4.66 -14.05
CA ILE A 107 -12.15 4.64 -15.06
C ILE A 107 -11.92 5.81 -16.02
N LEU A 108 -11.57 5.50 -17.25
CA LEU A 108 -11.39 6.45 -18.34
C LEU A 108 -12.55 6.36 -19.32
N ASP A 109 -12.84 7.49 -19.94
CA ASP A 109 -13.56 7.54 -21.21
C ASP A 109 -12.54 7.84 -22.31
N VAL A 110 -12.49 6.99 -23.31
CA VAL A 110 -11.61 7.13 -24.48
C VAL A 110 -12.47 7.22 -25.73
N SER A 111 -12.73 8.43 -26.20
CA SER A 111 -13.60 8.70 -27.36
C SER A 111 -14.98 8.03 -27.26
N GLY A 112 -15.61 8.07 -26.09
CA GLY A 112 -16.92 7.47 -25.83
C GLY A 112 -16.88 5.99 -25.43
N GLN A 113 -15.73 5.38 -25.34
CA GLN A 113 -15.55 4.01 -24.83
C GLN A 113 -15.02 4.04 -23.40
N GLU A 114 -15.70 3.35 -22.50
CA GLU A 114 -15.25 3.23 -21.10
C GLU A 114 -14.16 2.15 -20.98
N LEU A 115 -13.04 2.54 -20.41
CA LEU A 115 -11.91 1.68 -20.08
C LEU A 115 -11.71 1.65 -18.57
N ARG A 116 -11.58 0.45 -18.00
CA ARG A 116 -11.29 0.23 -16.58
C ARG A 116 -10.00 -0.56 -16.42
N TYR A 117 -9.15 -0.16 -15.52
CA TYR A 117 -7.97 -0.92 -15.14
C TYR A 117 -7.51 -0.54 -13.73
N THR A 118 -6.73 -1.40 -13.13
CA THR A 118 -6.20 -1.21 -11.78
C THR A 118 -4.75 -0.77 -11.83
N VAL A 119 -4.42 0.22 -11.00
CA VAL A 119 -3.05 0.66 -10.74
C VAL A 119 -2.71 0.43 -9.27
N ASP A 120 -1.45 0.09 -9.02
CA ASP A 120 -0.92 -0.06 -7.67
C ASP A 120 -0.51 1.31 -7.13
N THR A 121 -0.97 1.64 -5.92
CA THR A 121 -0.44 2.82 -5.24
C THR A 121 0.96 2.51 -4.70
N LYS A 122 1.92 3.36 -5.04
CA LYS A 122 3.32 3.24 -4.62
C LYS A 122 3.71 4.40 -3.70
N TYR A 123 4.62 4.13 -2.77
CA TYR A 123 5.27 5.17 -2.00
C TYR A 123 6.27 5.93 -2.84
N ARG A 124 6.18 7.27 -2.84
CA ARG A 124 7.14 8.19 -3.43
C ARG A 124 7.24 9.44 -2.56
N THR A 125 8.47 9.91 -2.29
CA THR A 125 8.70 11.22 -1.67
C THR A 125 9.12 12.25 -2.71
N ALA A 126 9.02 13.54 -2.36
CA ALA A 126 9.51 14.63 -3.21
C ALA A 126 11.02 14.55 -3.43
N ASP A 127 11.76 13.96 -2.48
CA ASP A 127 13.23 13.81 -2.53
C ASP A 127 13.66 12.52 -3.23
N THR A 128 12.70 11.72 -3.73
CA THR A 128 13.02 10.49 -4.45
C THR A 128 13.73 10.85 -5.76
N LEU A 129 14.98 10.44 -5.84
CA LEU A 129 15.76 10.62 -7.08
C LEU A 129 15.09 9.83 -8.21
N PRO A 130 15.16 10.28 -9.47
CA PRO A 130 14.58 9.59 -10.62
C PRO A 130 15.01 8.11 -10.76
N SER A 131 16.13 7.74 -10.12
CA SER A 131 16.67 6.38 -10.11
C SER A 131 16.13 5.50 -8.99
N GLU A 132 15.36 6.04 -8.03
CA GLU A 132 14.81 5.23 -6.94
C GLU A 132 13.58 4.46 -7.39
N VAL A 133 13.57 3.18 -7.06
CA VAL A 133 12.43 2.30 -7.35
C VAL A 133 11.29 2.62 -6.40
N PRO A 134 10.06 2.87 -6.92
CA PRO A 134 8.90 3.08 -6.08
C PRO A 134 8.66 1.88 -5.15
N ARG A 135 8.41 2.13 -3.88
CA ARG A 135 8.22 1.08 -2.87
C ARG A 135 6.75 0.70 -2.72
N SER A 136 6.52 -0.55 -2.39
CA SER A 136 5.18 -1.03 -2.04
C SER A 136 4.77 -0.50 -0.67
N LEU A 137 3.47 -0.21 -0.51
CA LEU A 137 2.92 0.25 0.77
C LEU A 137 2.88 -0.88 1.79
N VAL A 138 3.04 -0.52 3.05
CA VAL A 138 3.04 -1.43 4.20
C VAL A 138 1.85 -1.11 5.11
N ILE A 139 1.05 -2.12 5.43
CA ILE A 139 0.06 -2.04 6.51
C ILE A 139 0.70 -2.63 7.76
N ALA A 140 0.88 -1.80 8.78
CA ALA A 140 1.57 -2.16 10.01
C ALA A 140 0.61 -2.20 11.21
N PRO A 141 0.95 -2.95 12.27
CA PRO A 141 0.24 -2.83 13.54
C PRO A 141 0.34 -1.41 14.09
N PRO A 142 -0.68 -0.90 14.80
CA PRO A 142 -0.64 0.43 15.38
C PRO A 142 0.43 0.57 16.47
N VAL A 143 0.79 -0.55 17.09
CA VAL A 143 1.77 -0.59 18.20
C VAL A 143 2.74 -1.75 17.99
N PHE A 144 4.03 -1.49 18.23
CA PHE A 144 5.08 -2.48 18.27
C PHE A 144 5.64 -2.58 19.69
N ALA A 145 5.84 -3.81 20.17
CA ALA A 145 6.52 -4.10 21.43
C ALA A 145 7.81 -4.88 21.13
N ASN A 146 8.95 -4.26 21.37
CA ASN A 146 10.25 -4.85 21.10
C ASN A 146 11.02 -5.03 22.41
N VAL A 147 11.55 -6.22 22.61
CA VAL A 147 12.44 -6.53 23.73
C VAL A 147 13.81 -5.89 23.45
N ALA A 148 14.37 -5.20 24.44
CA ALA A 148 15.60 -4.43 24.26
C ALA A 148 16.81 -5.35 23.94
N ASP A 149 16.88 -6.52 24.59
CA ASP A 149 17.94 -7.47 24.45
C ASP A 149 17.50 -8.67 23.61
N SER A 150 18.35 -9.13 22.70
CA SER A 150 18.06 -10.27 21.82
C SER A 150 18.17 -11.62 22.53
N VAL A 151 18.94 -11.68 23.65
CA VAL A 151 19.22 -12.91 24.38
C VAL A 151 19.24 -12.63 25.89
N PHE A 152 18.57 -13.46 26.66
CA PHE A 152 18.59 -13.45 28.12
C PHE A 152 19.21 -14.74 28.62
N VAL A 153 20.24 -14.63 29.46
CA VAL A 153 20.88 -15.79 30.12
C VAL A 153 20.42 -15.84 31.58
N PHE A 154 19.82 -16.94 31.99
CA PHE A 154 19.39 -17.21 33.36
C PHE A 154 20.34 -18.24 33.94
N ALA A 155 21.13 -17.84 34.96
CA ALA A 155 22.01 -18.75 35.70
C ALA A 155 21.26 -19.48 36.82
N THR A 156 20.12 -18.96 37.24
CA THR A 156 19.23 -19.50 38.29
C THR A 156 17.77 -19.39 37.83
N ASN A 157 16.84 -19.93 38.62
CA ASN A 157 15.41 -19.78 38.38
C ASN A 157 14.83 -18.45 38.89
N GLU A 158 15.68 -17.51 39.28
CA GLU A 158 15.22 -16.20 39.75
C GLU A 158 14.75 -15.32 38.60
N PRO A 159 13.63 -14.59 38.77
CA PRO A 159 13.13 -13.68 37.73
C PRO A 159 14.10 -12.54 37.50
N LYS A 160 14.31 -12.17 36.22
CA LYS A 160 15.05 -11.00 35.79
C LYS A 160 14.14 -9.96 35.18
N PRO A 161 14.36 -8.65 35.42
CA PRO A 161 13.63 -7.61 34.73
C PRO A 161 13.98 -7.62 33.24
N VAL A 162 12.96 -7.46 32.38
CA VAL A 162 13.10 -7.37 30.92
C VAL A 162 12.56 -6.01 30.49
N SER A 163 13.40 -5.23 29.82
CA SER A 163 12.99 -3.95 29.24
C SER A 163 12.29 -4.16 27.91
N VAL A 164 11.06 -3.64 27.80
CA VAL A 164 10.27 -3.67 26.57
C VAL A 164 10.09 -2.24 26.07
N ARG A 165 10.50 -1.98 24.84
CA ARG A 165 10.25 -0.71 24.16
C ARG A 165 8.95 -0.81 23.39
N VAL A 166 8.03 0.09 23.66
CA VAL A 166 6.77 0.24 22.92
C VAL A 166 6.89 1.44 21.98
N THR A 167 6.60 1.23 20.70
CA THR A 167 6.60 2.28 19.66
C THR A 167 5.29 2.23 18.87
N THR A 168 4.83 3.38 18.37
CA THR A 168 3.65 3.47 17.52
C THR A 168 4.05 3.64 16.06
N ALA A 169 3.27 3.05 15.14
CA ALA A 169 3.50 3.20 13.69
C ALA A 169 3.08 4.58 13.16
N ALA A 170 2.18 5.26 13.88
CA ALA A 170 1.61 6.56 13.46
C ALA A 170 2.45 7.79 13.88
N GLY A 171 3.69 7.60 14.36
CA GLY A 171 4.51 8.65 14.93
C GLY A 171 4.15 8.96 16.41
N PRO A 172 4.85 9.87 17.07
CA PRO A 172 4.56 10.22 18.46
C PRO A 172 3.14 10.79 18.57
N VAL A 173 2.38 10.30 19.54
CA VAL A 173 1.09 10.84 19.95
C VAL A 173 1.33 12.16 20.70
#